data_0615b722c89a8d6b59f49ea9ce2e24e0
#
_entry.id   0615b722c89a8d6b59f49ea9ce2e24e0
#
_cell.length_a   1.000
_cell.length_b   1.000
_cell.length_c   1.000
_cell.angle_alpha   90.00
_cell.angle_beta   90.00
_cell.angle_gamma   90.00
#
_symmetry.space_group_name_H-M   'P 1'
#
loop_
_entity.id
_entity.type
_entity.pdbx_description
1 polymer ?
#
loop_
_entity_poly.entity_id
_entity_poly.type
_entity_poly.pdbx_seq_one_letter_code
_entity_poly.pdbx_strand_id
1 'polypeptide(L)'
;LDEIWDRSLQGLRSFSFAELFVSNYQLRPFAWSDVPAITSIYKHYVENTAITFDTDVPGEAAMAEKFAHLVSLGHPLIVAEMDGQTIGYAYASFYRPRAAYRFTCEDSIYLHPDAKGRGIGKAILTELLEQSHSFGFKQMIAVITADTANSIAVHEKFGFRHVGRYEAVGFKFDRWHDIVHLQLGL
;
A
#
# COMPACT_ATOMS: atom_id res chain seq x y z
N LEU A 1 -21.39 0.05 -16.23
CA LEU A 1 -20.06 0.17 -15.60
C LEU A 1 -19.92 1.49 -14.86
N ASP A 2 -20.46 2.59 -15.40
CA ASP A 2 -20.42 3.93 -14.77
C ASP A 2 -21.29 4.04 -13.49
N GLU A 3 -22.37 3.28 -13.42
CA GLU A 3 -23.27 3.29 -12.24
C GLU A 3 -22.65 2.58 -11.00
N ILE A 4 -21.72 1.65 -11.21
CA ILE A 4 -21.04 0.95 -10.11
C ILE A 4 -20.00 1.89 -9.46
N TRP A 5 -19.42 2.78 -10.24
CA TRP A 5 -18.47 3.80 -9.80
C TRP A 5 -19.08 4.83 -8.87
N ASP A 6 -20.27 5.33 -9.21
CA ASP A 6 -20.90 6.39 -8.44
C ASP A 6 -21.28 5.96 -7.01
N ARG A 7 -21.57 4.68 -6.79
CA ARG A 7 -21.84 4.12 -5.46
C ARG A 7 -20.60 3.90 -4.61
N SER A 8 -19.46 3.51 -5.21
CA SER A 8 -18.22 3.25 -4.46
C SER A 8 -17.57 4.56 -3.98
N LEU A 9 -17.59 5.59 -4.81
CA LEU A 9 -17.01 6.90 -4.48
C LEU A 9 -17.96 7.78 -3.66
N GLN A 10 -19.29 7.59 -3.69
CA GLN A 10 -20.22 8.32 -2.83
C GLN A 10 -19.99 8.00 -1.35
N GLY A 11 -19.56 6.79 -1.02
CA GLY A 11 -19.12 6.42 0.34
C GLY A 11 -17.81 7.11 0.77
N LEU A 12 -16.94 7.46 -0.18
CA LEU A 12 -15.64 8.11 0.09
C LEU A 12 -15.75 9.64 0.20
N ARG A 13 -16.77 10.26 -0.41
CA ARG A 13 -16.97 11.73 -0.40
C ARG A 13 -17.45 12.31 0.92
N SER A 14 -17.82 11.47 1.89
CA SER A 14 -18.29 11.94 3.21
C SER A 14 -17.16 12.12 4.25
N PHE A 15 -15.91 11.85 3.90
CA PHE A 15 -14.78 12.28 4.73
C PHE A 15 -14.54 13.77 4.50
N SER A 16 -15.10 14.57 5.40
CA SER A 16 -14.96 16.02 5.38
C SER A 16 -13.48 16.41 5.39
N PHE A 17 -13.09 17.33 4.51
CA PHE A 17 -11.80 18.03 4.53
C PHE A 17 -11.44 18.61 5.93
N ALA A 18 -12.42 18.72 6.81
CA ALA A 18 -12.27 19.20 8.18
C ALA A 18 -11.66 18.15 9.15
N GLU A 19 -11.74 16.84 8.84
CA GLU A 19 -11.07 15.80 9.64
C GLU A 19 -9.59 15.66 9.31
N LEU A 20 -9.13 16.23 8.18
CA LEU A 20 -7.71 16.24 7.76
C LEU A 20 -6.84 17.24 8.55
N PHE A 21 -7.45 18.13 9.32
CA PHE A 21 -6.72 19.21 10.02
C PHE A 21 -6.33 18.90 11.48
N VAL A 22 -6.56 17.67 11.98
CA VAL A 22 -6.16 17.28 13.35
C VAL A 22 -4.92 16.38 13.37
N SER A 23 -4.46 15.93 12.23
CA SER A 23 -3.25 15.11 12.14
C SER A 23 -2.06 15.94 11.62
N ASN A 24 -1.01 16.05 12.41
CA ASN A 24 0.26 16.74 12.08
C ASN A 24 1.04 16.04 10.93
N TYR A 25 0.37 15.39 9.97
CA TYR A 25 1.02 14.74 8.83
C TYR A 25 0.47 15.27 7.51
N GLN A 26 1.27 15.16 6.46
CA GLN A 26 0.87 15.45 5.09
C GLN A 26 1.19 14.25 4.18
N LEU A 27 0.38 14.06 3.14
CA LEU A 27 0.69 13.17 2.03
C LEU A 27 1.31 13.98 0.90
N ARG A 28 2.40 13.49 0.33
CA ARG A 28 3.10 14.14 -0.77
C ARG A 28 3.69 13.12 -1.75
N PRO A 29 4.06 13.57 -2.96
CA PRO A 29 4.84 12.75 -3.87
C PRO A 29 6.18 12.32 -3.24
N PHE A 30 6.68 11.19 -3.69
CA PHE A 30 8.00 10.68 -3.37
C PHE A 30 9.11 11.64 -3.85
N ALA A 31 10.15 11.76 -3.06
CA ALA A 31 11.41 12.40 -3.40
C ALA A 31 12.59 11.44 -3.15
N TRP A 32 13.68 11.58 -3.89
CA TRP A 32 14.85 10.69 -3.73
C TRP A 32 15.48 10.77 -2.33
N SER A 33 15.30 11.90 -1.65
CA SER A 33 15.71 12.07 -0.25
C SER A 33 14.94 11.18 0.74
N ASP A 34 13.81 10.57 0.32
CA ASP A 34 13.03 9.67 1.18
C ASP A 34 13.63 8.26 1.25
N VAL A 35 14.50 7.88 0.30
CA VAL A 35 15.03 6.51 0.19
C VAL A 35 15.61 5.99 1.51
N PRO A 36 16.45 6.73 2.25
CA PRO A 36 16.99 6.24 3.52
C PRO A 36 15.89 5.93 4.56
N ALA A 37 14.93 6.83 4.73
CA ALA A 37 13.84 6.65 5.68
C ALA A 37 12.90 5.51 5.28
N ILE A 38 12.55 5.41 3.99
CA ILE A 38 11.76 4.30 3.44
C ILE A 38 12.48 2.96 3.64
N THR A 39 13.79 2.91 3.39
CA THR A 39 14.59 1.71 3.61
C THR A 39 14.58 1.29 5.07
N SER A 40 14.70 2.25 5.99
CA SER A 40 14.60 2.01 7.43
C SER A 40 13.23 1.47 7.85
N ILE A 41 12.16 2.06 7.31
CA ILE A 41 10.79 1.55 7.55
C ILE A 41 10.65 0.11 7.05
N TYR A 42 11.10 -0.16 5.81
CA TYR A 42 11.00 -1.48 5.21
C TYR A 42 11.81 -2.53 5.96
N LYS A 43 13.03 -2.16 6.41
CA LYS A 43 13.88 -3.00 7.26
C LYS A 43 13.12 -3.53 8.47
N HIS A 44 12.37 -2.66 9.18
CA HIS A 44 11.57 -3.09 10.33
C HIS A 44 10.61 -4.23 9.96
N TYR A 45 9.94 -4.13 8.79
CA TYR A 45 8.99 -5.16 8.34
C TYR A 45 9.67 -6.46 7.93
N VAL A 46 10.84 -6.38 7.30
CA VAL A 46 11.63 -7.56 6.95
C VAL A 46 12.09 -8.30 8.19
N GLU A 47 12.64 -7.59 9.17
CA GLU A 47 13.26 -8.20 10.36
C GLU A 47 12.26 -8.66 11.42
N ASN A 48 11.09 -8.04 11.51
CA ASN A 48 10.21 -8.22 12.68
C ASN A 48 8.80 -8.71 12.34
N THR A 49 8.45 -8.86 11.06
CA THR A 49 7.07 -9.21 10.67
C THR A 49 7.03 -10.16 9.48
N ALA A 50 5.90 -10.85 9.31
CA ALA A 50 5.58 -11.59 8.11
C ALA A 50 4.72 -10.77 7.11
N ILE A 51 4.61 -9.45 7.28
CA ILE A 51 3.88 -8.57 6.35
C ILE A 51 4.57 -8.53 4.97
N THR A 52 5.88 -8.65 4.93
CA THR A 52 6.65 -8.97 3.73
C THR A 52 7.33 -10.32 3.91
N PHE A 53 7.43 -11.08 2.82
CA PHE A 53 8.15 -12.35 2.81
C PHE A 53 9.62 -12.22 2.41
N ASP A 54 10.12 -11.00 2.21
CA ASP A 54 11.55 -10.78 2.09
C ASP A 54 12.25 -11.24 3.39
N THR A 55 13.33 -11.99 3.24
CA THR A 55 14.17 -12.50 4.33
C THR A 55 15.42 -11.66 4.53
N ASP A 56 15.89 -11.04 3.45
CA ASP A 56 17.06 -10.17 3.44
C ASP A 56 16.62 -8.71 3.33
N VAL A 57 17.21 -7.86 4.16
CA VAL A 57 16.93 -6.42 4.13
C VAL A 57 17.59 -5.80 2.90
N PRO A 58 16.83 -5.21 1.96
CA PRO A 58 17.42 -4.52 0.83
C PRO A 58 18.15 -3.26 1.31
N GLY A 59 19.34 -3.01 0.74
CA GLY A 59 20.04 -1.74 0.94
C GLY A 59 19.38 -0.58 0.20
N GLU A 60 19.77 0.66 0.55
CA GLU A 60 19.23 1.88 -0.07
C GLU A 60 19.38 1.87 -1.61
N ALA A 61 20.47 1.33 -2.15
CA ALA A 61 20.68 1.24 -3.60
C ALA A 61 19.60 0.37 -4.28
N ALA A 62 19.28 -0.80 -3.69
CA ALA A 62 18.25 -1.68 -4.22
C ALA A 62 16.85 -1.07 -4.10
N MET A 63 16.57 -0.36 -3.00
CA MET A 63 15.32 0.37 -2.82
C MET A 63 15.22 1.52 -3.83
N ALA A 64 16.30 2.27 -4.06
CA ALA A 64 16.34 3.32 -5.07
C ALA A 64 16.08 2.78 -6.48
N GLU A 65 16.68 1.64 -6.86
CA GLU A 65 16.43 0.99 -8.14
C GLU A 65 14.95 0.58 -8.30
N LYS A 66 14.35 -0.01 -7.27
CA LYS A 66 12.92 -0.34 -7.25
C LYS A 66 12.05 0.90 -7.49
N PHE A 67 12.32 1.99 -6.79
CA PHE A 67 11.55 3.22 -6.95
C PHE A 67 11.83 3.92 -8.28
N ALA A 68 13.06 3.85 -8.80
CA ALA A 68 13.37 4.35 -10.14
C ALA A 68 12.52 3.66 -11.21
N HIS A 69 12.32 2.35 -11.07
CA HIS A 69 11.45 1.61 -11.96
C HIS A 69 9.99 2.08 -11.85
N LEU A 70 9.43 2.24 -10.65
CA LEU A 70 8.07 2.74 -10.44
C LEU A 70 7.89 4.15 -11.02
N VAL A 71 8.84 5.05 -10.74
CA VAL A 71 8.84 6.43 -11.26
C VAL A 71 8.92 6.44 -12.78
N SER A 72 9.75 5.59 -13.40
CA SER A 72 9.89 5.50 -14.87
C SER A 72 8.61 5.06 -15.56
N LEU A 73 7.77 4.30 -14.87
CA LEU A 73 6.46 3.86 -15.34
C LEU A 73 5.33 4.87 -15.02
N GLY A 74 5.63 5.89 -14.22
CA GLY A 74 4.61 6.85 -13.73
C GLY A 74 3.64 6.23 -12.71
N HIS A 75 4.02 5.13 -12.05
CA HIS A 75 3.17 4.46 -11.09
C HIS A 75 2.95 5.32 -9.83
N PRO A 76 1.76 5.24 -9.20
CA PRO A 76 1.49 5.91 -7.94
C PRO A 76 2.53 5.57 -6.88
N LEU A 77 3.13 6.59 -6.28
CA LEU A 77 4.12 6.47 -5.22
C LEU A 77 4.00 7.66 -4.27
N ILE A 78 3.55 7.41 -3.04
CA ILE A 78 3.10 8.39 -2.07
C ILE A 78 3.92 8.27 -0.80
N VAL A 79 4.25 9.38 -0.20
CA VAL A 79 4.93 9.46 1.09
C VAL A 79 4.03 10.18 2.10
N ALA A 80 3.95 9.62 3.31
CA ALA A 80 3.41 10.29 4.47
C ALA A 80 4.57 10.93 5.26
N GLU A 81 4.49 12.23 5.49
CA GLU A 81 5.48 13.00 6.23
C GLU A 81 4.85 13.63 7.47
N MET A 82 5.56 13.64 8.57
CA MET A 82 5.20 14.32 9.81
C MET A 82 6.44 15.00 10.39
N ASP A 83 6.30 16.28 10.72
CA ASP A 83 7.40 17.09 11.29
C ASP A 83 8.70 17.03 10.44
N GLY A 84 8.56 17.01 9.11
CA GLY A 84 9.68 16.91 8.17
C GLY A 84 10.30 15.50 8.05
N GLN A 85 9.71 14.48 8.67
CA GLN A 85 10.20 13.11 8.62
C GLN A 85 9.24 12.20 7.85
N THR A 86 9.78 11.35 7.00
CA THR A 86 9.02 10.30 6.33
C THR A 86 8.59 9.23 7.35
N ILE A 87 7.28 9.11 7.56
CA ILE A 87 6.67 8.19 8.52
C ILE A 87 5.91 7.05 7.87
N GLY A 88 5.84 7.02 6.55
CA GLY A 88 5.20 5.95 5.80
C GLY A 88 5.27 6.22 4.31
N TYR A 89 4.97 5.18 3.55
CA TYR A 89 4.90 5.26 2.10
C TYR A 89 3.97 4.19 1.55
N ALA A 90 3.48 4.43 0.34
CA ALA A 90 2.69 3.48 -0.41
C ALA A 90 2.98 3.59 -1.91
N TYR A 91 2.79 2.50 -2.62
CA TYR A 91 2.85 2.48 -4.08
C TYR A 91 1.91 1.43 -4.65
N ALA A 92 1.50 1.64 -5.91
CA ALA A 92 0.85 0.63 -6.72
C ALA A 92 1.81 0.17 -7.82
N SER A 93 1.94 -1.14 -8.02
CA SER A 93 2.77 -1.72 -9.07
C SER A 93 1.96 -2.71 -9.90
N PHE A 94 2.41 -3.06 -11.11
CA PHE A 94 1.74 -4.11 -11.88
C PHE A 94 1.63 -5.41 -11.08
N TYR A 95 0.44 -5.97 -11.00
CA TYR A 95 0.18 -7.22 -10.30
C TYR A 95 0.99 -8.38 -10.86
N ARG A 96 1.17 -8.46 -12.16
CA ARG A 96 1.95 -9.51 -12.86
C ARG A 96 2.58 -8.94 -14.13
N PRO A 97 3.74 -9.46 -14.57
CA PRO A 97 4.49 -8.87 -15.68
C PRO A 97 3.89 -9.10 -17.07
N ARG A 98 2.88 -9.99 -17.22
CA ARG A 98 2.27 -10.28 -18.51
C ARG A 98 1.34 -9.15 -18.94
N ALA A 99 1.39 -8.75 -20.22
CA ALA A 99 0.66 -7.60 -20.77
C ALA A 99 -0.86 -7.61 -20.53
N ALA A 100 -1.49 -8.78 -20.40
CA ALA A 100 -2.92 -8.87 -20.10
C ALA A 100 -3.27 -8.32 -18.70
N TYR A 101 -2.31 -8.23 -17.77
CA TYR A 101 -2.49 -7.66 -16.42
C TYR A 101 -2.21 -6.15 -16.34
N ARG A 102 -1.95 -5.47 -17.47
CA ARG A 102 -1.55 -4.04 -17.48
C ARG A 102 -2.53 -3.08 -16.80
N PHE A 103 -3.78 -3.48 -16.58
CA PHE A 103 -4.81 -2.70 -15.90
C PHE A 103 -5.07 -3.17 -14.47
N THR A 104 -4.27 -4.08 -13.96
CA THR A 104 -4.36 -4.59 -12.59
C THR A 104 -3.09 -4.24 -11.83
N CYS A 105 -3.24 -3.60 -10.68
CA CYS A 105 -2.12 -3.32 -9.77
C CYS A 105 -2.23 -4.11 -8.48
N GLU A 106 -1.10 -4.18 -7.78
CA GLU A 106 -0.99 -4.61 -6.40
C GLU A 106 -0.56 -3.41 -5.57
N ASP A 107 -1.20 -3.21 -4.41
CA ASP A 107 -0.82 -2.17 -3.47
C ASP A 107 0.25 -2.64 -2.49
N SER A 108 1.03 -1.70 -2.01
CA SER A 108 2.00 -1.88 -0.93
C SER A 108 1.98 -0.66 -0.03
N ILE A 109 1.75 -0.86 1.28
CA ILE A 109 1.64 0.22 2.27
C ILE A 109 2.47 -0.14 3.49
N TYR A 110 3.38 0.75 3.84
CA TYR A 110 4.27 0.59 5.00
C TYR A 110 4.29 1.87 5.84
N LEU A 111 4.09 1.74 7.14
CA LEU A 111 4.12 2.84 8.10
C LEU A 111 5.22 2.60 9.13
N HIS A 112 5.89 3.68 9.54
CA HIS A 112 6.75 3.61 10.72
C HIS A 112 5.96 3.03 11.90
N PRO A 113 6.53 2.16 12.73
CA PRO A 113 5.82 1.54 13.86
C PRO A 113 5.10 2.56 14.75
N ASP A 114 5.73 3.69 15.05
CA ASP A 114 5.19 4.74 15.91
C ASP A 114 4.10 5.60 15.24
N ALA A 115 3.92 5.45 13.93
CA ALA A 115 2.89 6.16 13.16
C ALA A 115 1.56 5.39 13.10
N LYS A 116 1.52 4.15 13.59
CA LYS A 116 0.32 3.31 13.57
C LYS A 116 -0.78 3.85 14.49
N GLY A 117 -2.04 3.54 14.19
CA GLY A 117 -3.20 3.94 15.01
C GLY A 117 -3.66 5.40 14.84
N ARG A 118 -2.97 6.22 14.03
CA ARG A 118 -3.27 7.64 13.81
C ARG A 118 -4.11 7.93 12.56
N GLY A 119 -4.70 6.92 11.94
CA GLY A 119 -5.50 7.09 10.71
C GLY A 119 -4.69 7.22 9.41
N ILE A 120 -3.35 7.34 9.49
CA ILE A 120 -2.46 7.53 8.34
C ILE A 120 -2.61 6.44 7.29
N GLY A 121 -2.73 5.17 7.70
CA GLY A 121 -2.92 4.06 6.78
C GLY A 121 -4.20 4.17 5.93
N LYS A 122 -5.28 4.72 6.49
CA LYS A 122 -6.50 4.99 5.73
C LYS A 122 -6.31 6.12 4.75
N ALA A 123 -5.71 7.23 5.19
CA ALA A 123 -5.47 8.39 4.33
C ALA A 123 -4.57 8.03 3.15
N ILE A 124 -3.48 7.29 3.39
CA ILE A 124 -2.56 6.89 2.33
C ILE A 124 -3.20 5.89 1.36
N LEU A 125 -4.07 4.98 1.85
CA LEU A 125 -4.82 4.07 0.98
C LEU A 125 -5.84 4.84 0.14
N THR A 126 -6.55 5.83 0.71
CA THR A 126 -7.46 6.71 -0.06
C THR A 126 -6.72 7.35 -1.22
N GLU A 127 -5.61 8.03 -0.95
CA GLU A 127 -4.82 8.71 -1.96
C GLU A 127 -4.26 7.72 -3.01
N LEU A 128 -3.83 6.54 -2.57
CA LEU A 128 -3.32 5.49 -3.48
C LEU A 128 -4.41 4.99 -4.44
N LEU A 129 -5.64 4.83 -3.96
CA LEU A 129 -6.78 4.43 -4.79
C LEU A 129 -7.10 5.50 -5.85
N GLU A 130 -7.14 6.78 -5.45
CA GLU A 130 -7.39 7.90 -6.36
C GLU A 130 -6.31 8.04 -7.44
N GLN A 131 -5.04 7.96 -7.04
CA GLN A 131 -3.92 8.00 -7.99
C GLN A 131 -3.90 6.78 -8.91
N SER A 132 -4.20 5.58 -8.39
CA SER A 132 -4.25 4.35 -9.18
C SER A 132 -5.35 4.38 -10.23
N HIS A 133 -6.53 4.87 -9.85
CA HIS A 133 -7.61 5.09 -10.81
C HIS A 133 -7.21 6.13 -11.88
N SER A 134 -6.63 7.26 -11.47
CA SER A 134 -6.18 8.32 -12.37
C SER A 134 -5.07 7.85 -13.32
N PHE A 135 -4.19 6.95 -12.87
CA PHE A 135 -3.17 6.31 -13.70
C PHE A 135 -3.79 5.41 -14.78
N GLY A 136 -5.00 4.89 -14.55
CA GLY A 136 -5.72 4.03 -15.49
C GLY A 136 -5.81 2.57 -15.09
N PHE A 137 -5.37 2.19 -13.89
CA PHE A 137 -5.67 0.87 -13.34
C PHE A 137 -7.20 0.70 -13.19
N LYS A 138 -7.67 -0.54 -13.33
CA LYS A 138 -9.08 -0.91 -13.23
C LYS A 138 -9.34 -1.90 -12.10
N GLN A 139 -8.30 -2.54 -11.61
CA GLN A 139 -8.38 -3.50 -10.52
C GLN A 139 -7.17 -3.30 -9.61
N MET A 140 -7.40 -3.35 -8.31
CA MET A 140 -6.34 -3.40 -7.31
C MET A 140 -6.44 -4.70 -6.52
N ILE A 141 -5.33 -5.37 -6.36
CA ILE A 141 -5.17 -6.56 -5.54
C ILE A 141 -4.37 -6.20 -4.31
N ALA A 142 -4.85 -6.59 -3.14
CA ALA A 142 -4.07 -6.57 -1.90
C ALA A 142 -3.70 -8.02 -1.54
N VAL A 143 -2.41 -8.28 -1.40
CA VAL A 143 -1.87 -9.57 -0.96
C VAL A 143 -1.42 -9.40 0.49
N ILE A 144 -2.15 -10.02 1.42
CA ILE A 144 -1.99 -9.76 2.84
C ILE A 144 -1.75 -11.07 3.59
N THR A 145 -0.76 -11.10 4.47
CA THR A 145 -0.56 -12.24 5.38
C THR A 145 -1.79 -12.41 6.27
N ALA A 146 -2.33 -13.62 6.34
CA ALA A 146 -3.66 -13.90 6.89
C ALA A 146 -3.80 -13.55 8.39
N ASP A 147 -2.71 -13.52 9.13
CA ASP A 147 -2.69 -13.11 10.55
C ASP A 147 -2.59 -11.59 10.76
N THR A 148 -2.60 -10.80 9.68
CA THR A 148 -2.57 -9.32 9.75
C THR A 148 -3.99 -8.73 9.70
N ALA A 149 -4.80 -9.05 10.72
CA ALA A 149 -6.22 -8.70 10.78
C ALA A 149 -6.50 -7.20 10.59
N ASN A 150 -5.63 -6.31 11.10
CA ASN A 150 -5.81 -4.86 10.96
C ASN A 150 -5.69 -4.40 9.50
N SER A 151 -4.76 -4.96 8.72
CA SER A 151 -4.63 -4.63 7.30
C SER A 151 -5.86 -5.12 6.53
N ILE A 152 -6.28 -6.35 6.76
CA ILE A 152 -7.49 -6.92 6.14
C ILE A 152 -8.70 -6.03 6.43
N ALA A 153 -8.94 -5.68 7.70
CA ALA A 153 -10.08 -4.86 8.10
C ALA A 153 -10.07 -3.44 7.51
N VAL A 154 -8.88 -2.86 7.28
CA VAL A 154 -8.77 -1.57 6.60
C VAL A 154 -9.19 -1.72 5.14
N HIS A 155 -8.66 -2.69 4.40
CA HIS A 155 -9.01 -2.91 3.01
C HIS A 155 -10.50 -3.22 2.82
N GLU A 156 -11.08 -4.07 3.68
CA GLU A 156 -12.52 -4.37 3.65
C GLU A 156 -13.39 -3.11 3.81
N LYS A 157 -12.99 -2.16 4.67
CA LYS A 157 -13.69 -0.87 4.83
C LYS A 157 -13.65 0.00 3.58
N PHE A 158 -12.67 -0.20 2.72
CA PHE A 158 -12.57 0.45 1.41
C PHE A 158 -13.26 -0.33 0.28
N GLY A 159 -13.97 -1.40 0.61
CA GLY A 159 -14.75 -2.18 -0.34
C GLY A 159 -13.98 -3.31 -1.02
N PHE A 160 -12.76 -3.59 -0.59
CA PHE A 160 -12.06 -4.78 -1.05
C PHE A 160 -12.81 -6.06 -0.61
N ARG A 161 -12.90 -7.02 -1.50
CA ARG A 161 -13.56 -8.31 -1.27
C ARG A 161 -12.54 -9.44 -1.25
N HIS A 162 -12.71 -10.41 -0.37
CA HIS A 162 -11.92 -11.63 -0.41
C HIS A 162 -12.14 -12.38 -1.74
N VAL A 163 -11.06 -12.73 -2.43
CA VAL A 163 -11.08 -13.46 -3.70
C VAL A 163 -10.27 -14.74 -3.66
N GLY A 164 -9.47 -14.94 -2.63
CA GLY A 164 -8.72 -16.19 -2.45
C GLY A 164 -7.91 -16.24 -1.16
N ARG A 165 -7.51 -17.45 -0.78
CA ARG A 165 -6.56 -17.72 0.29
C ARG A 165 -5.59 -18.79 -0.18
N TYR A 166 -4.33 -18.63 0.09
CA TYR A 166 -3.31 -19.66 -0.07
C TYR A 166 -2.79 -20.06 1.31
N GLU A 167 -2.88 -21.33 1.59
CA GLU A 167 -2.45 -21.90 2.86
C GLU A 167 -0.97 -22.30 2.78
N ALA A 168 -0.21 -22.01 3.84
CA ALA A 168 1.17 -22.39 4.00
C ALA A 168 2.05 -22.09 2.76
N VAL A 169 1.93 -20.87 2.21
CA VAL A 169 2.61 -20.48 0.97
C VAL A 169 3.92 -19.72 1.22
N GLY A 170 4.07 -19.05 2.34
CA GLY A 170 5.28 -18.35 2.75
C GLY A 170 5.92 -18.99 3.98
N PHE A 171 7.26 -19.14 3.99
CA PHE A 171 7.98 -19.64 5.15
C PHE A 171 8.90 -18.55 5.70
N LYS A 172 8.63 -18.08 6.93
CA LYS A 172 9.41 -17.04 7.58
C LYS A 172 9.32 -17.19 9.11
N PHE A 173 10.39 -16.87 9.84
CA PHE A 173 10.47 -17.05 11.28
C PHE A 173 10.14 -18.50 11.72
N ASP A 174 10.72 -19.47 11.00
CA ASP A 174 10.56 -20.91 11.25
C ASP A 174 9.11 -21.42 11.27
N ARG A 175 8.20 -20.70 10.57
CA ARG A 175 6.82 -21.12 10.41
C ARG A 175 6.25 -20.83 9.03
N TRP A 176 5.24 -21.57 8.64
CA TRP A 176 4.45 -21.32 7.46
C TRP A 176 3.40 -20.24 7.71
N HIS A 177 3.18 -19.43 6.71
CA HIS A 177 2.18 -18.36 6.71
C HIS A 177 1.23 -18.51 5.54
N ASP A 178 -0.04 -18.25 5.82
CA ASP A 178 -1.07 -18.12 4.79
C ASP A 178 -1.11 -16.68 4.29
N ILE A 179 -1.58 -16.51 3.06
CA ILE A 179 -1.94 -15.21 2.52
C ILE A 179 -3.39 -15.17 2.07
N VAL A 180 -4.02 -14.02 2.17
CA VAL A 180 -5.31 -13.74 1.57
C VAL A 180 -5.15 -12.74 0.43
N HIS A 181 -5.94 -12.92 -0.61
CA HIS A 181 -6.07 -11.98 -1.71
C HIS A 181 -7.39 -11.24 -1.56
N LEU A 182 -7.30 -9.93 -1.52
CA LEU A 182 -8.45 -9.04 -1.57
C LEU A 182 -8.42 -8.28 -2.89
N GLN A 183 -9.57 -7.93 -3.44
CA GLN A 183 -9.70 -7.25 -4.72
C GLN A 183 -10.70 -6.12 -4.65
N LEU A 184 -10.35 -5.01 -5.27
CA LEU A 184 -11.22 -3.85 -5.49
C LEU A 184 -11.21 -3.47 -6.97
N GLY A 185 -12.42 -3.18 -7.52
CA GLY A 185 -12.55 -2.47 -8.80
C GLY A 185 -12.30 -0.98 -8.58
N LEU A 186 -11.37 -0.40 -9.35
CA LEU A 186 -11.01 1.01 -9.30
C LEU A 186 -11.83 1.85 -10.28
#